data_a68c9d948b7152b366f44599f2528045
#
_entry.id   a68c9d948b7152b366f44599f2528045
#
_cell.length_a   1.000
_cell.length_b   1.000
_cell.length_c   1.000
_cell.angle_alpha   90.00
_cell.angle_beta   90.00
_cell.angle_gamma   90.00
#
_symmetry.space_group_name_H-M   'P 1'
#
loop_
_entity.id
_entity.type
_entity.pdbx_description
1 polymer ?
#
loop_
_entity_poly.entity_id
_entity_poly.type
_entity_poly.pdbx_seq_one_letter_code
_entity_poly.pdbx_strand_id
1 'polypeptide(L)'
;VYSGIWTLRITGQNVINGEFNAYLPNKNLISDNTRFIDSDSNSTITRYGLLREVITIGTYNTKSNIIWIGSSKGPAGTLDMVAPGVDIISNYLDNTFNTATGTGVSSSVVCGVIALLIEFIINQTEFYGLSIYSEPIKTYLMLGATQKPIYTYPNTSYGYGILNYQNTLQRISEN
;
A
#
# COMPACT_ATOMS: atom_id res chain seq x y z
N VAL A 1 17.17 -19.14 -24.36
CA VAL A 1 17.28 -19.27 -22.90
C VAL A 1 16.94 -20.72 -22.56
N TYR A 2 17.83 -21.43 -21.87
CA TYR A 2 17.59 -22.81 -21.47
C TYR A 2 16.75 -22.85 -20.18
N SER A 3 15.75 -23.71 -20.12
CA SER A 3 14.98 -23.97 -18.90
C SER A 3 15.83 -24.77 -17.92
N GLY A 4 15.65 -24.53 -16.62
CA GLY A 4 16.40 -25.25 -15.58
C GLY A 4 16.49 -24.47 -14.29
N ILE A 5 17.23 -25.02 -13.33
CA ILE A 5 17.53 -24.36 -12.06
C ILE A 5 18.80 -23.50 -12.27
N TRP A 6 18.67 -22.22 -12.00
CA TRP A 6 19.77 -21.26 -12.06
C TRP A 6 20.19 -20.85 -10.66
N THR A 7 21.49 -20.79 -10.43
CA THR A 7 22.06 -20.33 -9.16
C THR A 7 22.79 -19.02 -9.37
N LEU A 8 22.37 -17.97 -8.67
CA LEU A 8 23.09 -16.70 -8.58
C LEU A 8 24.00 -16.75 -7.34
N ARG A 9 25.30 -16.61 -7.54
CA ARG A 9 26.27 -16.50 -6.45
C ARG A 9 26.73 -15.05 -6.33
N ILE A 10 26.54 -14.46 -5.15
CA ILE A 10 27.01 -13.10 -4.84
C ILE A 10 28.19 -13.21 -3.88
N THR A 11 29.28 -12.52 -4.18
CA THR A 11 30.49 -12.51 -3.37
C THR A 11 30.83 -11.07 -3.01
N GLY A 12 30.86 -10.78 -1.69
CA GLY A 12 31.25 -9.45 -1.20
C GLY A 12 32.76 -9.38 -0.95
N GLN A 13 33.39 -8.27 -1.31
CA GLN A 13 34.80 -8.01 -1.00
C GLN A 13 34.99 -7.16 0.26
N ASN A 14 34.16 -6.14 0.45
CA ASN A 14 34.10 -5.33 1.67
C ASN A 14 32.63 -5.24 2.12
N VAL A 15 32.25 -6.06 3.08
CA VAL A 15 30.85 -6.16 3.54
C VAL A 15 30.72 -5.49 4.89
N ILE A 16 29.98 -4.39 4.98
CA ILE A 16 29.62 -3.72 6.24
C ILE A 16 28.34 -4.33 6.80
N ASN A 17 27.32 -4.51 5.96
CA ASN A 17 26.09 -5.24 6.24
C ASN A 17 25.81 -6.16 5.05
N GLY A 18 25.74 -7.49 5.29
CA GLY A 18 25.59 -8.50 4.26
C GLY A 18 24.15 -8.67 3.73
N GLU A 19 23.22 -7.83 4.15
CA GLU A 19 21.83 -7.91 3.70
C GLU A 19 21.68 -7.43 2.24
N PHE A 20 20.97 -8.22 1.45
CA PHE A 20 20.57 -7.85 0.10
C PHE A 20 19.19 -8.44 -0.23
N ASN A 21 18.49 -7.78 -1.15
CA ASN A 21 17.22 -8.27 -1.69
C ASN A 21 17.37 -8.50 -3.20
N ALA A 22 16.89 -9.64 -3.67
CA ALA A 22 16.81 -9.96 -5.08
C ALA A 22 15.35 -10.03 -5.51
N TYR A 23 15.02 -9.38 -6.62
CA TYR A 23 13.66 -9.31 -7.16
C TYR A 23 13.63 -9.88 -8.56
N LEU A 24 12.59 -10.66 -8.87
CA LEU A 24 12.29 -11.04 -10.25
C LEU A 24 11.55 -9.89 -10.95
N PRO A 25 11.69 -9.76 -12.27
CA PRO A 25 10.87 -8.86 -13.08
C PRO A 25 9.37 -9.15 -12.89
N ASN A 26 8.52 -8.20 -13.32
CA ASN A 26 7.08 -8.39 -13.33
C ASN A 26 6.72 -9.69 -14.07
N LYS A 27 5.75 -10.43 -13.56
CA LYS A 27 5.29 -11.71 -14.13
C LYS A 27 4.92 -11.61 -15.60
N ASN A 28 4.44 -10.47 -16.08
CA ASN A 28 4.14 -10.26 -17.49
C ASN A 28 5.39 -10.26 -18.41
N LEU A 29 6.59 -10.14 -17.83
CA LEU A 29 7.86 -10.09 -18.55
C LEU A 29 8.66 -11.40 -18.45
N ILE A 30 8.18 -12.36 -17.65
CA ILE A 30 8.85 -13.65 -17.41
C ILE A 30 7.86 -14.80 -17.54
N SER A 31 8.37 -16.02 -17.76
CA SER A 31 7.52 -17.21 -17.76
C SER A 31 6.90 -17.45 -16.39
N ASP A 32 5.65 -17.95 -16.36
CA ASP A 32 4.93 -18.28 -15.12
C ASP A 32 5.67 -19.27 -14.21
N ASN A 33 6.53 -20.10 -14.81
CA ASN A 33 7.36 -21.05 -14.09
C ASN A 33 8.63 -20.45 -13.48
N THR A 34 8.96 -19.18 -13.82
CA THR A 34 10.13 -18.49 -13.28
C THR A 34 9.82 -17.98 -11.87
N ARG A 35 10.48 -18.54 -10.88
CA ARG A 35 10.27 -18.21 -9.46
C ARG A 35 11.52 -18.46 -8.65
N PHE A 36 11.66 -17.81 -7.50
CA PHE A 36 12.61 -18.24 -6.49
C PHE A 36 12.18 -19.60 -5.91
N ILE A 37 13.14 -20.47 -5.62
CA ILE A 37 12.87 -21.76 -4.95
C ILE A 37 12.42 -21.50 -3.52
N ASP A 38 13.13 -20.57 -2.85
CA ASP A 38 12.80 -20.11 -1.51
C ASP A 38 12.55 -18.58 -1.58
N SER A 39 11.28 -18.19 -1.52
CA SER A 39 10.85 -16.81 -1.71
C SER A 39 10.40 -16.20 -0.38
N ASP A 40 10.89 -14.99 -0.08
CA ASP A 40 10.39 -14.17 1.02
C ASP A 40 9.38 -13.14 0.52
N SER A 41 8.22 -13.05 1.18
CA SER A 41 7.17 -12.08 0.89
C SER A 41 7.27 -10.78 1.69
N ASN A 42 8.25 -10.64 2.60
CA ASN A 42 8.30 -9.55 3.57
C ASN A 42 8.94 -8.26 3.06
N SER A 43 9.47 -8.23 1.85
CA SER A 43 10.15 -7.06 1.27
C SER A 43 9.75 -6.87 -0.20
N THR A 44 8.45 -6.74 -0.45
CA THR A 44 7.88 -6.70 -1.81
C THR A 44 7.36 -5.32 -2.23
N ILE A 45 7.51 -4.30 -1.38
CA ILE A 45 7.18 -2.91 -1.73
C ILE A 45 8.21 -2.40 -2.74
N THR A 46 7.73 -1.78 -3.82
CA THR A 46 8.59 -1.19 -4.85
C THR A 46 9.35 0.03 -4.33
N ARG A 47 10.49 0.36 -4.96
CA ARG A 47 11.30 1.54 -4.60
C ARG A 47 10.51 2.85 -4.55
N TYR A 48 9.54 3.02 -5.43
CA TYR A 48 8.70 4.22 -5.48
C TYR A 48 7.82 4.35 -4.24
N GLY A 49 7.34 3.24 -3.68
CA GLY A 49 6.57 3.21 -2.44
C GLY A 49 7.39 3.48 -1.17
N LEU A 50 8.72 3.56 -1.27
CA LEU A 50 9.60 3.90 -0.13
C LEU A 50 9.91 5.40 -0.04
N LEU A 51 9.44 6.21 -0.99
CA LEU A 51 9.63 7.64 -0.96
C LEU A 51 8.73 8.26 0.13
N ARG A 52 9.28 9.22 0.86
CA ARG A 52 8.61 9.86 2.00
C ARG A 52 7.30 10.56 1.61
N GLU A 53 7.30 11.20 0.45
CA GLU A 53 6.18 11.97 -0.07
C GLU A 53 5.07 11.10 -0.68
N VAL A 54 5.31 9.80 -0.86
CA VAL A 54 4.35 8.86 -1.42
C VAL A 54 3.52 8.22 -0.32
N ILE A 55 2.22 8.10 -0.54
CA ILE A 55 1.32 7.33 0.32
C ILE A 55 1.24 5.91 -0.24
N THR A 56 1.82 4.95 0.47
CA THR A 56 1.94 3.56 0.03
C THR A 56 0.81 2.72 0.58
N ILE A 57 -0.02 2.18 -0.33
CA ILE A 57 -1.27 1.50 0.00
C ILE A 57 -1.20 0.02 -0.34
N GLY A 58 -1.54 -0.81 0.65
CA GLY A 58 -1.79 -2.24 0.45
C GLY A 58 -3.27 -2.54 0.23
N THR A 59 -3.57 -3.78 -0.10
CA THR A 59 -4.93 -4.21 -0.45
C THR A 59 -5.56 -5.08 0.64
N TYR A 60 -6.76 -4.69 1.02
CA TYR A 60 -7.58 -5.31 2.02
C TYR A 60 -8.87 -5.87 1.40
N ASN A 61 -9.22 -7.10 1.76
CA ASN A 61 -10.47 -7.72 1.37
C ASN A 61 -11.51 -7.51 2.47
N THR A 62 -12.51 -6.69 2.19
CA THR A 62 -13.58 -6.35 3.15
C THR A 62 -14.51 -7.54 3.46
N LYS A 63 -14.70 -8.46 2.51
CA LYS A 63 -15.58 -9.63 2.69
C LYS A 63 -14.96 -10.67 3.64
N SER A 64 -13.67 -10.97 3.45
CA SER A 64 -12.95 -11.94 4.29
C SER A 64 -12.29 -11.31 5.52
N ASN A 65 -12.24 -9.98 5.59
CA ASN A 65 -11.62 -9.21 6.66
C ASN A 65 -10.11 -9.46 6.83
N ILE A 66 -9.40 -9.76 5.73
CA ILE A 66 -7.95 -10.05 5.71
C ILE A 66 -7.24 -9.29 4.60
N ILE A 67 -5.90 -9.26 4.67
CA ILE A 67 -5.05 -8.77 3.59
C ILE A 67 -5.20 -9.66 2.35
N TRP A 68 -5.32 -9.02 1.19
CA TRP A 68 -5.28 -9.75 -0.07
C TRP A 68 -3.90 -10.36 -0.34
N ILE A 69 -3.86 -11.60 -0.82
CA ILE A 69 -2.61 -12.35 -1.01
C ILE A 69 -1.63 -11.66 -1.98
N GLY A 70 -2.14 -10.90 -2.94
CA GLY A 70 -1.34 -10.13 -3.90
C GLY A 70 -0.86 -8.77 -3.38
N SER A 71 -1.19 -8.40 -2.13
CA SER A 71 -0.71 -7.15 -1.53
C SER A 71 0.76 -7.24 -1.17
N SER A 72 1.54 -6.23 -1.56
CA SER A 72 2.93 -6.10 -1.13
C SER A 72 3.04 -5.90 0.37
N LYS A 73 4.14 -6.39 0.94
CA LYS A 73 4.50 -6.26 2.35
C LYS A 73 5.91 -5.67 2.46
N GLY A 74 6.18 -4.99 3.54
CA GLY A 74 7.51 -4.43 3.79
C GLY A 74 7.85 -4.37 5.27
N PRO A 75 9.08 -3.99 5.62
CA PRO A 75 9.43 -3.67 7.00
C PRO A 75 8.40 -2.72 7.63
N ALA A 76 8.19 -2.82 8.93
CA ALA A 76 7.24 -1.96 9.64
C ALA A 76 7.54 -0.47 9.38
N GLY A 77 6.54 0.29 8.99
CA GLY A 77 6.67 1.71 8.64
C GLY A 77 6.94 2.02 7.16
N THR A 78 7.10 1.01 6.30
CA THR A 78 7.25 1.23 4.85
C THR A 78 5.91 1.21 4.09
N LEU A 79 4.94 0.48 4.61
CA LEU A 79 3.55 0.49 4.17
C LEU A 79 2.78 1.47 5.07
N ASP A 80 2.05 2.42 4.49
CA ASP A 80 1.31 3.40 5.29
C ASP A 80 -0.01 2.83 5.79
N MET A 81 -0.81 2.22 4.92
CA MET A 81 -2.08 1.61 5.30
C MET A 81 -2.58 0.63 4.25
N VAL A 82 -3.70 0.01 4.56
CA VAL A 82 -4.43 -0.82 3.60
C VAL A 82 -5.83 -0.26 3.35
N ALA A 83 -6.31 -0.43 2.13
CA ALA A 83 -7.64 0.00 1.73
C ALA A 83 -8.38 -1.12 0.98
N PRO A 84 -9.72 -1.05 0.87
CA PRO A 84 -10.51 -1.97 0.06
C PRO A 84 -9.99 -2.02 -1.38
N GLY A 85 -9.82 -3.22 -1.92
CA GLY A 85 -9.30 -3.39 -3.28
C GLY A 85 -9.54 -4.78 -3.86
N VAL A 86 -10.49 -5.54 -3.28
CA VAL A 86 -10.90 -6.84 -3.79
C VAL A 86 -12.37 -6.80 -4.17
N ASP A 87 -12.69 -7.19 -5.39
CA ASP A 87 -14.05 -7.18 -5.98
C ASP A 87 -14.72 -5.81 -5.88
N ILE A 88 -13.98 -4.74 -6.11
CA ILE A 88 -14.52 -3.37 -6.12
C ILE A 88 -15.24 -3.12 -7.43
N ILE A 89 -16.52 -2.79 -7.34
CA ILE A 89 -17.34 -2.43 -8.51
C ILE A 89 -16.92 -1.05 -9.02
N SER A 90 -16.65 -0.95 -10.30
CA SER A 90 -16.28 0.30 -10.97
C SER A 90 -16.88 0.38 -12.35
N ASN A 91 -16.92 1.58 -12.93
CA ASN A 91 -17.31 1.80 -14.31
C ASN A 91 -16.39 1.02 -15.26
N TYR A 92 -16.96 0.49 -16.32
CA TYR A 92 -16.26 -0.27 -17.33
C TYR A 92 -16.69 0.20 -18.75
N LEU A 93 -16.12 -0.43 -19.78
CA LEU A 93 -16.39 -0.11 -21.17
C LEU A 93 -17.89 -0.21 -21.48
N ASP A 94 -18.33 0.48 -22.53
CA ASP A 94 -19.71 0.45 -23.03
C ASP A 94 -20.79 0.77 -21.99
N ASN A 95 -20.48 1.71 -21.10
CA ASN A 95 -21.40 2.17 -20.03
C ASN A 95 -21.88 1.04 -19.11
N THR A 96 -21.01 0.07 -18.86
CA THR A 96 -21.27 -1.07 -17.96
C THR A 96 -20.52 -0.95 -16.63
N PHE A 97 -20.75 -1.89 -15.72
CA PHE A 97 -20.00 -2.01 -14.49
C PHE A 97 -19.26 -3.35 -14.47
N ASN A 98 -18.08 -3.35 -13.88
CA ASN A 98 -17.31 -4.59 -13.66
C ASN A 98 -16.58 -4.51 -12.30
N THR A 99 -16.15 -5.65 -11.80
CA THR A 99 -15.35 -5.73 -10.57
C THR A 99 -13.87 -5.71 -10.91
N ALA A 100 -13.11 -5.03 -10.06
CA ALA A 100 -11.66 -4.98 -10.15
C ALA A 100 -11.02 -5.37 -8.82
N THR A 101 -9.87 -6.07 -8.89
CA THR A 101 -9.08 -6.47 -7.72
C THR A 101 -7.62 -6.12 -7.94
N GLY A 102 -7.01 -5.48 -6.95
CA GLY A 102 -5.57 -5.16 -6.97
C GLY A 102 -5.19 -3.97 -6.09
N THR A 103 -3.88 -3.79 -5.92
CA THR A 103 -3.33 -2.66 -5.13
C THR A 103 -3.57 -1.31 -5.81
N GLY A 104 -3.59 -1.26 -7.15
CA GLY A 104 -4.00 -0.07 -7.89
C GLY A 104 -5.45 0.34 -7.61
N VAL A 105 -6.36 -0.63 -7.42
CA VAL A 105 -7.75 -0.37 -7.03
C VAL A 105 -7.81 0.24 -5.63
N SER A 106 -7.08 -0.32 -4.68
CA SER A 106 -6.99 0.26 -3.32
C SER A 106 -6.42 1.68 -3.34
N SER A 107 -5.39 1.93 -4.14
CA SER A 107 -4.82 3.28 -4.30
C SER A 107 -5.83 4.27 -4.89
N SER A 108 -6.66 3.84 -5.85
CA SER A 108 -7.73 4.68 -6.41
C SER A 108 -8.81 5.00 -5.38
N VAL A 109 -9.18 4.05 -4.52
CA VAL A 109 -10.10 4.30 -3.39
C VAL A 109 -9.53 5.35 -2.44
N VAL A 110 -8.25 5.23 -2.06
CA VAL A 110 -7.58 6.21 -1.19
C VAL A 110 -7.50 7.57 -1.87
N CYS A 111 -7.22 7.63 -3.17
CA CYS A 111 -7.20 8.87 -3.93
C CYS A 111 -8.55 9.61 -3.86
N GLY A 112 -9.66 8.89 -4.00
CA GLY A 112 -11.01 9.45 -3.82
C GLY A 112 -11.24 9.97 -2.41
N VAL A 113 -10.81 9.23 -1.39
CA VAL A 113 -10.89 9.67 0.01
C VAL A 113 -10.06 10.93 0.25
N ILE A 114 -8.84 11.00 -0.31
CA ILE A 114 -7.99 12.20 -0.21
C ILE A 114 -8.67 13.41 -0.86
N ALA A 115 -9.30 13.25 -2.01
CA ALA A 115 -10.04 14.34 -2.66
C ALA A 115 -11.15 14.90 -1.74
N LEU A 116 -11.92 14.01 -1.10
CA LEU A 116 -12.96 14.42 -0.13
C LEU A 116 -12.36 15.07 1.13
N LEU A 117 -11.20 14.61 1.61
CA LEU A 117 -10.50 15.25 2.73
C LEU A 117 -10.01 16.65 2.37
N ILE A 118 -9.46 16.82 1.18
CA ILE A 118 -9.01 18.13 0.70
C ILE A 118 -10.20 19.09 0.59
N GLU A 119 -11.31 18.65 0.01
CA GLU A 119 -12.54 19.44 -0.06
C GLU A 119 -13.03 19.84 1.33
N PHE A 120 -13.05 18.91 2.28
CA PHE A 120 -13.42 19.18 3.66
C PHE A 120 -12.50 20.24 4.28
N ILE A 121 -11.19 20.11 4.15
CA ILE A 121 -10.21 21.05 4.71
C ILE A 121 -10.38 22.44 4.11
N ILE A 122 -10.54 22.55 2.78
CA ILE A 122 -10.71 23.85 2.10
C ILE A 122 -12.00 24.57 2.57
N ASN A 123 -13.05 23.82 2.84
CA ASN A 123 -14.35 24.38 3.24
C ASN A 123 -14.41 24.77 4.73
N GLN A 124 -13.43 24.40 5.55
CA GLN A 124 -13.35 24.83 6.95
C GLN A 124 -12.71 26.23 7.03
N THR A 125 -13.49 27.21 7.45
CA THR A 125 -13.03 28.62 7.55
C THR A 125 -11.88 28.85 8.54
N GLU A 126 -11.67 27.95 9.48
CA GLU A 126 -10.61 27.98 10.50
C GLU A 126 -9.26 27.46 9.99
N PHE A 127 -9.23 26.79 8.84
CA PHE A 127 -8.02 26.20 8.27
C PHE A 127 -7.31 27.08 7.22
N TYR A 128 -7.56 28.40 7.21
CA TYR A 128 -6.84 29.33 6.36
C TYR A 128 -5.33 29.31 6.67
N GLY A 129 -4.54 28.75 5.75
CA GLY A 129 -3.07 28.70 5.88
C GLY A 129 -2.48 27.29 6.05
N LEU A 130 -3.28 26.25 6.15
CA LEU A 130 -2.78 24.87 6.07
C LEU A 130 -2.25 24.59 4.66
N SER A 131 -0.97 24.30 4.58
CA SER A 131 -0.38 23.80 3.33
C SER A 131 -0.91 22.41 3.04
N ILE A 132 -1.75 22.28 2.01
CA ILE A 132 -2.29 20.99 1.57
C ILE A 132 -1.22 20.30 0.74
N TYR A 133 -0.42 19.48 1.38
CA TYR A 133 0.59 18.62 0.73
C TYR A 133 0.54 17.20 1.31
N SER A 134 1.27 16.28 0.73
CA SER A 134 1.13 14.84 0.99
C SER A 134 1.38 14.43 2.45
N GLU A 135 2.33 15.04 3.14
CA GLU A 135 2.73 14.63 4.50
C GLU A 135 1.63 14.82 5.57
N PRO A 136 0.97 15.99 5.72
CA PRO A 136 -0.16 16.14 6.63
C PRO A 136 -1.30 15.19 6.31
N ILE A 137 -1.68 15.06 5.04
CA ILE A 137 -2.75 14.16 4.60
C ILE A 137 -2.41 12.71 4.98
N LYS A 138 -1.19 12.27 4.67
CA LYS A 138 -0.66 10.96 5.05
C LYS A 138 -0.76 10.74 6.56
N THR A 139 -0.36 11.72 7.35
CA THR A 139 -0.41 11.66 8.81
C THR A 139 -1.84 11.51 9.33
N TYR A 140 -2.78 12.33 8.84
CA TYR A 140 -4.18 12.21 9.25
C TYR A 140 -4.80 10.87 8.85
N LEU A 141 -4.52 10.37 7.67
CA LEU A 141 -4.97 9.05 7.23
C LEU A 141 -4.44 7.94 8.14
N MET A 142 -3.16 7.99 8.53
CA MET A 142 -2.55 7.02 9.44
C MET A 142 -3.15 7.11 10.85
N LEU A 143 -3.35 8.32 11.39
CA LEU A 143 -3.97 8.54 12.71
C LEU A 143 -5.43 8.12 12.76
N GLY A 144 -6.16 8.27 11.65
CA GLY A 144 -7.55 7.85 11.52
C GLY A 144 -7.73 6.35 11.21
N ALA A 145 -6.67 5.64 10.84
CA ALA A 145 -6.75 4.25 10.42
C ALA A 145 -7.27 3.32 11.52
N THR A 146 -8.14 2.39 11.16
CA THR A 146 -8.65 1.37 12.09
C THR A 146 -7.62 0.29 12.32
N GLN A 147 -7.26 0.06 13.57
CA GLN A 147 -6.33 -0.96 14.00
C GLN A 147 -7.05 -2.19 14.55
N LYS A 148 -6.54 -3.37 14.25
CA LYS A 148 -7.01 -4.63 14.83
C LYS A 148 -6.26 -4.91 16.12
N PRO A 149 -6.93 -5.19 17.25
CA PRO A 149 -6.28 -5.35 18.56
C PRO A 149 -5.25 -6.49 18.64
N ILE A 150 -5.33 -7.45 17.74
CA ILE A 150 -4.43 -8.62 17.69
C ILE A 150 -3.05 -8.33 17.08
N TYR A 151 -2.83 -7.14 16.52
CA TYR A 151 -1.58 -6.76 15.87
C TYR A 151 -0.94 -5.55 16.55
N THR A 152 0.38 -5.49 16.47
CA THR A 152 1.15 -4.27 16.78
C THR A 152 1.29 -3.42 15.54
N TYR A 153 1.33 -2.09 15.70
CA TYR A 153 1.42 -1.13 14.61
C TYR A 153 2.62 -0.18 14.81
N PRO A 154 3.31 0.27 13.73
CA PRO A 154 3.05 -0.11 12.33
C PRO A 154 3.32 -1.60 12.08
N ASN A 155 2.51 -2.20 11.18
CA ASN A 155 2.54 -3.62 10.86
C ASN A 155 3.08 -3.85 9.44
N THR A 156 3.79 -4.96 9.22
CA THR A 156 4.39 -5.30 7.91
C THR A 156 3.36 -5.48 6.79
N SER A 157 2.14 -5.87 7.12
CA SER A 157 1.06 -6.18 6.17
C SER A 157 -0.08 -5.18 6.18
N TYR A 158 -0.32 -4.48 7.31
CA TYR A 158 -1.39 -3.50 7.47
C TYR A 158 -0.90 -2.05 7.52
N GLY A 159 0.42 -1.82 7.57
CA GLY A 159 0.97 -0.49 7.83
C GLY A 159 0.50 0.07 9.17
N TYR A 160 -0.10 1.23 9.19
CA TYR A 160 -0.71 1.85 10.36
C TYR A 160 -2.16 1.43 10.60
N GLY A 161 -2.77 0.67 9.67
CA GLY A 161 -4.11 0.13 9.84
C GLY A 161 -4.92 0.12 8.54
N ILE A 162 -6.23 -0.04 8.69
CA ILE A 162 -7.21 -0.08 7.60
C ILE A 162 -7.77 1.34 7.42
N LEU A 163 -7.85 1.81 6.18
CA LEU A 163 -8.43 3.10 5.82
C LEU A 163 -9.80 3.30 6.51
N ASN A 164 -9.94 4.41 7.23
CA ASN A 164 -11.19 4.82 7.85
C ASN A 164 -11.40 6.33 7.69
N TYR A 165 -12.23 6.70 6.72
CA TYR A 165 -12.52 8.09 6.39
C TYR A 165 -13.18 8.86 7.54
N GLN A 166 -14.14 8.24 8.23
CA GLN A 166 -14.86 8.90 9.33
C GLN A 166 -13.92 9.25 10.50
N ASN A 167 -13.09 8.29 10.91
CA ASN A 167 -12.11 8.56 11.98
C ASN A 167 -11.09 9.61 11.54
N THR A 168 -10.69 9.62 10.26
CA THR A 168 -9.77 10.63 9.72
C THR A 168 -10.39 12.03 9.79
N LEU A 169 -11.65 12.19 9.39
CA LEU A 169 -12.37 13.46 9.52
C LEU A 169 -12.47 13.93 10.97
N GLN A 170 -12.80 13.03 11.88
CA GLN A 170 -12.89 13.35 13.31
C GLN A 170 -11.54 13.85 13.83
N ARG A 171 -10.43 13.20 13.47
CA ARG A 171 -9.08 13.64 13.87
C ARG A 171 -8.72 15.02 13.34
N ILE A 172 -9.16 15.36 12.13
CA ILE A 172 -8.96 16.70 11.56
C ILE A 172 -9.79 17.74 12.33
N SER A 173 -11.02 17.41 12.72
CA SER A 173 -11.92 18.34 13.41
C SER A 173 -11.56 18.57 14.88
N GLU A 174 -10.80 17.67 15.51
CA GLU A 174 -10.37 17.75 16.91
C GLU A 174 -9.07 18.58 17.11
N ASN A 175 -8.37 18.93 16.02
CA ASN A 175 -7.12 19.70 16.04
C ASN A 175 -7.31 21.11 15.49
#